data_2e41635f2f4694a457516cd24bbce2a4
#
_entry.id   2e41635f2f4694a457516cd24bbce2a4
#
_cell.length_a   1.000
_cell.length_b   1.000
_cell.length_c   1.000
_cell.angle_alpha   90.00
_cell.angle_beta   90.00
_cell.angle_gamma   90.00
#
_symmetry.space_group_name_H-M   'P 1'
#
loop_
_entity.id
_entity.type
_entity.pdbx_description
1 polymer ?
#
loop_
_entity_poly.entity_id
_entity_poly.type
_entity_poly.pdbx_seq_one_letter_code
_entity_poly.pdbx_strand_id
1 'polypeptide(L)'
;ETAPKVEEATKKLFPEGIPSMGADALRFTMASYASLGRSVNFDFKRAEGYRNFCNKLWNATNFVLMNTEDKDCGQDEMQPLAFTFADQWIIGKLQQAEAAVAEAFETYRFDLAAQTLYEFVWNEYCDWYIELAKVQIQTGCPTTQRTTRRTLVRVLETILRLLHPIMPFITEELWQVVAPLANAKTADSIMLAAYPQADKEKIVQTAFDKMAALKDLVEEVRKLRGEMGIAPNVKAPLFVEGSAELEGLLKYLPSLTRLTEAKLVDNLPEAEDAPVAVCNGARLMLKVEIDKAAETARLSKEA
;
A
#
# COMPACT_ATOMS: atom_id res chain seq x y z
N GLU A 1 48.49 11.71 7.55
CA GLU A 1 48.11 11.43 8.96
C GLU A 1 46.63 11.02 9.14
N THR A 2 45.71 11.40 8.25
CA THR A 2 44.26 11.07 8.35
C THR A 2 43.92 9.72 7.69
N ALA A 3 44.62 9.31 6.64
CA ALA A 3 44.32 8.11 5.87
C ALA A 3 44.34 6.79 6.69
N PRO A 4 45.35 6.54 7.55
CA PRO A 4 45.35 5.32 8.37
C PRO A 4 44.19 5.22 9.38
N LYS A 5 43.79 6.37 9.95
CA LYS A 5 42.65 6.43 10.89
C LYS A 5 41.32 6.16 10.18
N VAL A 6 41.18 6.68 8.96
CA VAL A 6 39.99 6.41 8.13
C VAL A 6 39.95 4.95 7.71
N GLU A 7 41.08 4.36 7.32
CA GLU A 7 41.20 2.95 6.98
C GLU A 7 40.84 2.05 8.15
N GLU A 8 41.36 2.31 9.33
CA GLU A 8 41.05 1.55 10.54
C GLU A 8 39.58 1.66 10.92
N ALA A 9 39.00 2.87 10.87
CA ALA A 9 37.58 3.07 11.14
C ALA A 9 36.71 2.35 10.10
N THR A 10 37.08 2.37 8.82
CA THR A 10 36.35 1.68 7.76
C THR A 10 36.43 0.16 7.92
N LYS A 11 37.60 -0.39 8.23
CA LYS A 11 37.76 -1.83 8.51
C LYS A 11 36.96 -2.28 9.74
N LYS A 12 36.84 -1.41 10.75
CA LYS A 12 36.02 -1.67 11.94
C LYS A 12 34.51 -1.67 11.63
N LEU A 13 34.06 -0.77 10.75
CA LEU A 13 32.65 -0.68 10.33
C LEU A 13 32.26 -1.78 9.34
N PHE A 14 33.18 -2.18 8.49
CA PHE A 14 32.95 -3.13 7.40
C PHE A 14 34.07 -4.21 7.36
N PRO A 15 34.13 -5.10 8.37
CA PRO A 15 35.20 -6.11 8.46
C PRO A 15 35.21 -7.06 7.25
N GLU A 16 34.02 -7.38 6.71
CA GLU A 16 33.84 -8.23 5.52
C GLU A 16 33.60 -7.43 4.22
N GLY A 17 33.86 -6.08 4.26
CA GLY A 17 33.53 -5.18 3.17
C GLY A 17 32.09 -4.70 3.17
N ILE A 18 31.74 -3.87 2.18
CA ILE A 18 30.39 -3.32 2.04
C ILE A 18 29.44 -4.45 1.60
N PRO A 19 28.34 -4.70 2.34
CA PRO A 19 27.38 -5.74 1.96
C PRO A 19 26.72 -5.41 0.61
N SER A 20 26.48 -6.44 -0.19
CA SER A 20 25.76 -6.29 -1.47
C SER A 20 24.30 -5.90 -1.24
N MET A 21 23.86 -4.82 -1.85
CA MET A 21 22.48 -4.31 -1.75
C MET A 21 21.72 -4.34 -3.08
N GLY A 22 22.40 -4.66 -4.16
CA GLY A 22 21.85 -4.66 -5.52
C GLY A 22 21.95 -3.29 -6.19
N ALA A 23 22.08 -3.32 -7.52
CA ALA A 23 22.25 -2.10 -8.32
C ALA A 23 21.04 -1.16 -8.23
N ASP A 24 19.81 -1.69 -8.28
CA ASP A 24 18.59 -0.88 -8.22
C ASP A 24 18.43 -0.17 -6.88
N ALA A 25 18.75 -0.84 -5.76
CA ALA A 25 18.72 -0.21 -4.44
C ALA A 25 19.74 0.93 -4.32
N LEU A 26 20.94 0.75 -4.88
CA LEU A 26 21.97 1.80 -4.91
C LEU A 26 21.53 2.98 -5.79
N ARG A 27 21.02 2.71 -7.00
CA ARG A 27 20.53 3.74 -7.92
C ARG A 27 19.40 4.55 -7.29
N PHE A 28 18.43 3.87 -6.64
CA PHE A 28 17.33 4.54 -5.95
C PHE A 28 17.83 5.38 -4.76
N THR A 29 18.82 4.89 -4.02
CA THR A 29 19.46 5.64 -2.94
C THR A 29 20.09 6.92 -3.48
N MET A 30 20.85 6.84 -4.57
CA MET A 30 21.48 8.00 -5.19
C MET A 30 20.45 9.00 -5.71
N ALA A 31 19.38 8.54 -6.37
CA ALA A 31 18.27 9.39 -6.79
C ALA A 31 17.65 10.13 -5.60
N SER A 32 17.42 9.42 -4.48
CA SER A 32 16.83 10.01 -3.27
C SER A 32 17.71 11.07 -2.59
N TYR A 33 19.00 11.12 -2.91
CA TYR A 33 19.92 12.14 -2.43
C TYR A 33 20.13 13.30 -3.41
N ALA A 34 19.63 13.21 -4.62
CA ALA A 34 19.82 14.20 -5.67
C ALA A 34 18.97 15.46 -5.43
N SER A 35 19.17 16.07 -4.25
CA SER A 35 18.63 17.37 -3.87
C SER A 35 19.63 18.49 -4.24
N LEU A 36 19.22 19.75 -4.05
CA LEU A 36 20.03 20.93 -4.37
C LEU A 36 21.27 21.13 -3.47
N GLY A 37 21.60 20.16 -2.62
CA GLY A 37 22.75 20.22 -1.71
C GLY A 37 24.10 19.95 -2.39
N ARG A 38 25.21 20.48 -1.80
CA ARG A 38 26.56 20.33 -2.35
C ARG A 38 27.27 19.03 -1.98
N SER A 39 26.87 18.38 -0.91
CA SER A 39 27.48 17.14 -0.41
C SER A 39 26.43 16.18 0.11
N VAL A 40 26.68 14.91 -0.09
CA VAL A 40 25.81 13.81 0.31
C VAL A 40 26.57 12.93 1.29
N ASN A 41 26.00 12.70 2.48
CA ASN A 41 26.46 11.67 3.37
C ASN A 41 25.72 10.37 3.06
N PHE A 42 26.44 9.40 2.51
CA PHE A 42 25.84 8.11 2.19
C PHE A 42 25.52 7.32 3.46
N ASP A 43 24.25 6.92 3.59
CA ASP A 43 23.76 6.08 4.69
C ASP A 43 23.44 4.68 4.18
N PHE A 44 24.17 3.68 4.67
CA PHE A 44 23.97 2.28 4.32
C PHE A 44 22.61 1.74 4.74
N LYS A 45 22.05 2.22 5.86
CA LYS A 45 20.71 1.84 6.31
C LYS A 45 19.63 2.29 5.33
N ARG A 46 19.84 3.45 4.71
CA ARG A 46 18.95 3.94 3.66
C ARG A 46 18.99 3.05 2.42
N ALA A 47 20.19 2.65 2.00
CA ALA A 47 20.35 1.71 0.89
C ALA A 47 19.75 0.33 1.20
N GLU A 48 19.87 -0.14 2.44
CA GLU A 48 19.19 -1.35 2.91
C GLU A 48 17.66 -1.19 2.89
N GLY A 49 17.14 -0.04 3.29
CA GLY A 49 15.72 0.30 3.15
C GLY A 49 15.22 0.19 1.72
N TYR A 50 16.00 0.67 0.74
CA TYR A 50 15.63 0.56 -0.67
C TYR A 50 15.83 -0.85 -1.25
N ARG A 51 16.73 -1.67 -0.70
CA ARG A 51 16.74 -3.11 -0.98
C ARG A 51 15.42 -3.77 -0.52
N ASN A 52 14.93 -3.39 0.66
CA ASN A 52 13.64 -3.87 1.15
C ASN A 52 12.48 -3.36 0.28
N PHE A 53 12.59 -2.18 -0.32
CA PHE A 53 11.64 -1.69 -1.32
C PHE A 53 11.63 -2.56 -2.58
N CYS A 54 12.80 -2.98 -3.10
CA CYS A 54 12.86 -3.94 -4.19
C CYS A 54 12.16 -5.26 -3.82
N ASN A 55 12.41 -5.78 -2.62
CA ASN A 55 11.73 -6.99 -2.13
C ASN A 55 10.23 -6.80 -1.99
N LYS A 56 9.78 -5.62 -1.53
CA LYS A 56 8.34 -5.30 -1.44
C LYS A 56 7.68 -5.30 -2.82
N LEU A 57 8.33 -4.69 -3.82
CA LEU A 57 7.85 -4.67 -5.21
C LEU A 57 7.77 -6.08 -5.80
N TRP A 58 8.81 -6.88 -5.59
CA TRP A 58 8.84 -8.29 -6.01
C TRP A 58 7.69 -9.10 -5.41
N ASN A 59 7.50 -8.99 -4.10
CA ASN A 59 6.44 -9.71 -3.40
C ASN A 59 5.03 -9.23 -3.81
N ALA A 60 4.86 -7.93 -4.04
CA ALA A 60 3.61 -7.38 -4.56
C ALA A 60 3.31 -7.93 -5.96
N THR A 61 4.32 -8.00 -6.83
CA THR A 61 4.17 -8.61 -8.17
C THR A 61 3.78 -10.07 -8.07
N ASN A 62 4.45 -10.86 -7.23
CA ASN A 62 4.09 -12.26 -7.02
C ASN A 62 2.64 -12.42 -6.54
N PHE A 63 2.19 -11.56 -5.62
CA PHE A 63 0.78 -11.55 -5.20
C PHE A 63 -0.16 -11.29 -6.38
N VAL A 64 0.15 -10.29 -7.22
CA VAL A 64 -0.65 -9.97 -8.39
C VAL A 64 -0.69 -11.17 -9.34
N LEU A 65 0.46 -11.77 -9.67
CA LEU A 65 0.53 -12.94 -10.56
C LEU A 65 -0.31 -14.10 -10.04
N MET A 66 -0.20 -14.45 -8.76
CA MET A 66 -1.00 -15.52 -8.15
C MET A 66 -2.52 -15.30 -8.25
N ASN A 67 -2.97 -14.05 -8.34
CA ASN A 67 -4.38 -13.70 -8.42
C ASN A 67 -4.88 -13.41 -9.84
N THR A 68 -3.98 -13.35 -10.82
CA THR A 68 -4.28 -12.94 -12.20
C THR A 68 -3.89 -13.98 -13.26
N GLU A 69 -2.96 -14.88 -12.95
CA GLU A 69 -2.56 -15.98 -13.83
C GLU A 69 -3.78 -16.88 -14.11
N ASP A 70 -4.01 -17.16 -15.39
CA ASP A 70 -5.16 -17.94 -15.89
C ASP A 70 -6.54 -17.38 -15.47
N LYS A 71 -6.61 -16.09 -15.11
CA LYS A 71 -7.86 -15.42 -14.75
C LYS A 71 -8.18 -14.30 -15.73
N ASP A 72 -9.46 -13.97 -15.81
CA ASP A 72 -9.92 -12.81 -16.57
C ASP A 72 -9.46 -11.52 -15.87
N CYS A 73 -8.55 -10.81 -16.53
CA CYS A 73 -8.01 -9.51 -16.11
C CYS A 73 -8.63 -8.34 -16.90
N GLY A 74 -9.83 -8.51 -17.43
CA GLY A 74 -10.54 -7.46 -18.16
C GLY A 74 -9.86 -7.09 -19.47
N GLN A 75 -9.26 -8.03 -20.17
CA GLN A 75 -8.64 -7.81 -21.47
C GLN A 75 -9.69 -7.71 -22.61
N ASP A 76 -10.84 -8.39 -22.44
CA ASP A 76 -11.97 -8.28 -23.36
C ASP A 76 -12.76 -7.00 -23.08
N GLU A 77 -12.66 -6.04 -24.00
CA GLU A 77 -13.32 -4.73 -23.90
C GLU A 77 -14.84 -4.79 -24.08
N MET A 78 -15.36 -5.88 -24.65
CA MET A 78 -16.80 -6.08 -24.84
C MET A 78 -17.53 -6.45 -23.54
N GLN A 79 -16.81 -6.92 -22.54
CA GLN A 79 -17.39 -7.26 -21.25
C GLN A 79 -17.41 -6.07 -20.29
N PRO A 80 -18.47 -5.89 -19.49
CA PRO A 80 -18.59 -4.74 -18.60
C PRO A 80 -17.55 -4.77 -17.48
N LEU A 81 -17.15 -3.58 -17.05
CA LEU A 81 -16.30 -3.34 -15.87
C LEU A 81 -17.12 -2.65 -14.79
N ALA A 82 -16.87 -3.00 -13.53
CA ALA A 82 -17.50 -2.39 -12.36
C ALA A 82 -16.41 -1.94 -11.38
N PHE A 83 -15.90 -0.74 -11.60
CA PHE A 83 -14.89 -0.13 -10.74
C PHE A 83 -15.50 0.21 -9.38
N THR A 84 -14.90 -0.29 -8.31
CA THR A 84 -15.23 0.11 -6.96
C THR A 84 -14.59 1.46 -6.62
N PHE A 85 -14.97 2.06 -5.49
CA PHE A 85 -14.30 3.28 -5.03
C PHE A 85 -12.79 3.05 -4.79
N ALA A 86 -12.38 1.86 -4.36
CA ALA A 86 -10.98 1.54 -4.13
C ALA A 86 -10.19 1.45 -5.45
N ASP A 87 -10.79 0.90 -6.51
CA ASP A 87 -10.20 0.88 -7.84
C ASP A 87 -10.05 2.32 -8.40
N GLN A 88 -11.09 3.13 -8.29
CA GLN A 88 -11.08 4.52 -8.73
C GLN A 88 -10.07 5.36 -7.93
N TRP A 89 -9.98 5.13 -6.63
CA TRP A 89 -9.03 5.82 -5.76
C TRP A 89 -7.58 5.51 -6.14
N ILE A 90 -7.20 4.24 -6.32
CA ILE A 90 -5.81 3.90 -6.67
C ILE A 90 -5.45 4.38 -8.07
N ILE A 91 -6.39 4.34 -9.02
CA ILE A 91 -6.21 4.92 -10.35
C ILE A 91 -5.97 6.43 -10.23
N GLY A 92 -6.78 7.14 -9.45
CA GLY A 92 -6.61 8.58 -9.21
C GLY A 92 -5.28 8.92 -8.51
N LYS A 93 -4.85 8.11 -7.53
CA LYS A 93 -3.54 8.24 -6.88
C LYS A 93 -2.39 8.02 -7.86
N LEU A 94 -2.53 7.07 -8.77
CA LEU A 94 -1.57 6.85 -9.84
C LEU A 94 -1.44 8.10 -10.71
N GLN A 95 -2.55 8.74 -11.11
CA GLN A 95 -2.51 9.96 -11.92
C GLN A 95 -1.79 11.12 -11.20
N GLN A 96 -2.00 11.23 -9.87
CA GLN A 96 -1.27 12.20 -9.06
C GLN A 96 0.23 11.90 -9.02
N ALA A 97 0.60 10.63 -8.86
CA ALA A 97 2.00 10.19 -8.86
C ALA A 97 2.67 10.43 -10.22
N GLU A 98 2.00 10.08 -11.33
CA GLU A 98 2.50 10.32 -12.70
C GLU A 98 2.80 11.80 -12.93
N ALA A 99 1.88 12.70 -12.54
CA ALA A 99 2.07 14.15 -12.69
C ALA A 99 3.24 14.65 -11.84
N ALA A 100 3.32 14.24 -10.58
CA ALA A 100 4.38 14.68 -9.67
C ALA A 100 5.77 14.16 -10.09
N VAL A 101 5.85 12.93 -10.59
CA VAL A 101 7.10 12.35 -11.10
C VAL A 101 7.55 13.06 -12.38
N ALA A 102 6.63 13.36 -13.30
CA ALA A 102 6.95 14.12 -14.51
C ALA A 102 7.51 15.50 -14.16
N GLU A 103 6.87 16.26 -13.28
CA GLU A 103 7.35 17.56 -12.80
C GLU A 103 8.72 17.44 -12.11
N ALA A 104 8.92 16.40 -11.30
CA ALA A 104 10.20 16.17 -10.63
C ALA A 104 11.34 15.89 -11.63
N PHE A 105 11.10 15.14 -12.70
CA PHE A 105 12.07 14.91 -13.75
C PHE A 105 12.36 16.19 -14.58
N GLU A 106 11.34 16.96 -14.93
CA GLU A 106 11.49 18.24 -15.65
C GLU A 106 12.31 19.27 -14.86
N THR A 107 12.15 19.26 -13.53
CA THR A 107 12.86 20.17 -12.63
C THR A 107 14.17 19.59 -12.07
N TYR A 108 14.60 18.42 -12.54
CA TYR A 108 15.80 17.70 -12.06
C TYR A 108 15.77 17.39 -10.54
N ARG A 109 14.59 17.30 -9.95
CA ARG A 109 14.38 16.94 -8.55
C ARG A 109 14.17 15.43 -8.43
N PHE A 110 15.22 14.65 -8.69
CA PHE A 110 15.15 13.19 -8.61
C PHE A 110 14.86 12.69 -7.20
N ASP A 111 15.19 13.45 -6.18
CA ASP A 111 14.80 13.21 -4.79
C ASP A 111 13.28 13.19 -4.61
N LEU A 112 12.56 14.14 -5.21
CA LEU A 112 11.09 14.19 -5.18
C LEU A 112 10.47 13.06 -6.03
N ALA A 113 11.08 12.74 -7.19
CA ALA A 113 10.63 11.60 -7.99
C ALA A 113 10.74 10.29 -7.19
N ALA A 114 11.90 10.05 -6.56
CA ALA A 114 12.11 8.87 -5.74
C ALA A 114 11.16 8.81 -4.54
N GLN A 115 10.94 9.93 -3.85
CA GLN A 115 10.00 10.01 -2.73
C GLN A 115 8.56 9.69 -3.17
N THR A 116 8.08 10.33 -4.23
CA THR A 116 6.71 10.11 -4.76
C THR A 116 6.50 8.66 -5.15
N LEU A 117 7.47 8.05 -5.86
CA LEU A 117 7.40 6.65 -6.27
C LEU A 117 7.40 5.70 -5.07
N TYR A 118 8.27 5.95 -4.09
CA TYR A 118 8.32 5.15 -2.87
C TYR A 118 7.00 5.20 -2.10
N GLU A 119 6.48 6.40 -1.84
CA GLU A 119 5.23 6.60 -1.10
C GLU A 119 4.03 6.00 -1.82
N PHE A 120 3.92 6.20 -3.13
CA PHE A 120 2.83 5.63 -3.91
C PHE A 120 2.88 4.09 -3.92
N VAL A 121 4.04 3.49 -4.21
CA VAL A 121 4.16 2.03 -4.30
C VAL A 121 4.00 1.38 -2.94
N TRP A 122 4.72 1.88 -1.93
CA TRP A 122 4.71 1.25 -0.61
C TRP A 122 3.40 1.47 0.12
N ASN A 123 3.02 2.74 0.32
CA ASN A 123 1.90 3.09 1.18
C ASN A 123 0.54 2.89 0.48
N GLU A 124 0.39 3.42 -0.75
CA GLU A 124 -0.93 3.43 -1.38
C GLU A 124 -1.22 2.12 -2.11
N TYR A 125 -0.29 1.63 -2.95
CA TYR A 125 -0.51 0.40 -3.71
C TYR A 125 -0.38 -0.86 -2.84
N CYS A 126 0.76 -1.04 -2.14
CA CYS A 126 1.01 -2.26 -1.39
C CYS A 126 0.24 -2.34 -0.08
N ASP A 127 0.27 -1.28 0.75
CA ASP A 127 -0.28 -1.35 2.11
C ASP A 127 -1.79 -1.14 2.15
N TRP A 128 -2.35 -0.41 1.17
CA TRP A 128 -3.79 -0.18 1.10
C TRP A 128 -4.46 -0.93 -0.04
N TYR A 129 -4.11 -0.63 -1.30
CA TYR A 129 -4.91 -1.15 -2.41
C TYR A 129 -4.87 -2.67 -2.51
N ILE A 130 -3.71 -3.31 -2.36
CA ILE A 130 -3.60 -4.78 -2.37
C ILE A 130 -4.49 -5.41 -1.29
N GLU A 131 -4.55 -4.83 -0.08
CA GLU A 131 -5.39 -5.36 1.00
C GLU A 131 -6.89 -5.22 0.68
N LEU A 132 -7.30 -4.12 0.06
CA LEU A 132 -8.68 -3.93 -0.41
C LEU A 132 -9.01 -4.88 -1.57
N ALA A 133 -8.09 -5.05 -2.51
CA ALA A 133 -8.23 -5.95 -3.63
C ALA A 133 -8.43 -7.42 -3.22
N LYS A 134 -7.76 -7.87 -2.14
CA LYS A 134 -8.00 -9.20 -1.57
C LYS A 134 -9.47 -9.41 -1.21
N VAL A 135 -10.07 -8.43 -0.53
CA VAL A 135 -11.49 -8.49 -0.15
C VAL A 135 -12.38 -8.50 -1.38
N GLN A 136 -12.09 -7.63 -2.37
CA GLN A 136 -12.88 -7.55 -3.59
C GLN A 136 -12.82 -8.83 -4.43
N ILE A 137 -11.65 -9.47 -4.49
CA ILE A 137 -11.48 -10.75 -5.21
C ILE A 137 -12.19 -11.89 -4.46
N GLN A 138 -12.19 -11.88 -3.13
CA GLN A 138 -12.80 -12.94 -2.32
C GLN A 138 -14.33 -12.83 -2.25
N THR A 139 -14.87 -11.62 -2.18
CA THR A 139 -16.29 -11.38 -1.88
C THR A 139 -17.07 -10.73 -3.02
N GLY A 140 -16.38 -10.21 -4.04
CA GLY A 140 -17.02 -9.51 -5.16
C GLY A 140 -17.72 -10.43 -6.15
N CYS A 141 -18.68 -9.88 -6.87
CA CYS A 141 -19.27 -10.58 -8.03
C CYS A 141 -18.22 -10.74 -9.16
N PRO A 142 -18.45 -11.63 -10.15
CA PRO A 142 -17.49 -11.87 -11.23
C PRO A 142 -17.00 -10.60 -11.93
N THR A 143 -17.89 -9.64 -12.19
CA THR A 143 -17.54 -8.37 -12.82
C THR A 143 -16.61 -7.52 -11.94
N THR A 144 -16.87 -7.45 -10.63
CA THR A 144 -15.99 -6.75 -9.68
C THR A 144 -14.63 -7.44 -9.60
N GLN A 145 -14.60 -8.76 -9.46
CA GLN A 145 -13.34 -9.52 -9.40
C GLN A 145 -12.46 -9.29 -10.64
N ARG A 146 -13.09 -9.34 -11.81
CA ARG A 146 -12.45 -9.07 -13.11
C ARG A 146 -11.89 -7.64 -13.17
N THR A 147 -12.67 -6.65 -12.74
CA THR A 147 -12.27 -5.24 -12.72
C THR A 147 -11.12 -5.02 -11.75
N THR A 148 -11.17 -5.62 -10.57
CA THR A 148 -10.09 -5.53 -9.57
C THR A 148 -8.78 -6.14 -10.09
N ARG A 149 -8.83 -7.31 -10.74
CA ARG A 149 -7.63 -7.91 -11.36
C ARG A 149 -7.06 -7.00 -12.46
N ARG A 150 -7.92 -6.42 -13.31
CA ARG A 150 -7.51 -5.44 -14.31
C ARG A 150 -6.78 -4.25 -13.66
N THR A 151 -7.34 -3.70 -12.59
CA THR A 151 -6.76 -2.56 -11.90
C THR A 151 -5.41 -2.92 -11.26
N LEU A 152 -5.33 -4.07 -10.56
CA LEU A 152 -4.07 -4.58 -9.99
C LEU A 152 -2.97 -4.65 -11.04
N VAL A 153 -3.23 -5.29 -12.17
CA VAL A 153 -2.24 -5.51 -13.22
C VAL A 153 -1.84 -4.21 -13.92
N ARG A 154 -2.82 -3.37 -14.29
CA ARG A 154 -2.54 -2.13 -15.02
C ARG A 154 -1.83 -1.08 -14.18
N VAL A 155 -2.21 -0.95 -12.90
CA VAL A 155 -1.50 -0.05 -11.98
C VAL A 155 -0.08 -0.53 -11.76
N LEU A 156 0.15 -1.84 -11.56
CA LEU A 156 1.49 -2.40 -11.40
C LEU A 156 2.34 -2.19 -12.65
N GLU A 157 1.79 -2.46 -13.84
CA GLU A 157 2.49 -2.25 -15.10
C GLU A 157 2.97 -0.80 -15.25
N THR A 158 2.10 0.16 -14.91
CA THR A 158 2.45 1.58 -14.95
C THR A 158 3.50 1.95 -13.89
N ILE A 159 3.40 1.39 -12.67
CA ILE A 159 4.44 1.54 -11.63
C ILE A 159 5.81 1.11 -12.16
N LEU A 160 5.88 -0.03 -12.84
CA LEU A 160 7.15 -0.54 -13.37
C LEU A 160 7.75 0.43 -14.40
N ARG A 161 6.95 0.99 -15.31
CA ARG A 161 7.42 2.01 -16.25
C ARG A 161 7.85 3.29 -15.57
N LEU A 162 7.12 3.75 -14.54
CA LEU A 162 7.51 4.95 -13.76
C LEU A 162 8.84 4.77 -13.02
N LEU A 163 9.09 3.58 -12.47
CA LEU A 163 10.31 3.24 -11.73
C LEU A 163 11.51 2.99 -12.64
N HIS A 164 11.29 2.57 -13.88
CA HIS A 164 12.33 2.05 -14.76
C HIS A 164 13.55 2.97 -14.95
N PRO A 165 13.43 4.29 -15.11
CA PRO A 165 14.58 5.18 -15.22
C PRO A 165 15.54 5.13 -14.03
N ILE A 166 15.01 4.83 -12.84
CA ILE A 166 15.79 4.76 -11.59
C ILE A 166 16.21 3.32 -11.28
N MET A 167 15.31 2.35 -11.46
CA MET A 167 15.47 0.93 -11.10
C MET A 167 15.31 0.03 -12.33
N PRO A 168 16.26 0.03 -13.28
CA PRO A 168 16.06 -0.61 -14.58
C PRO A 168 16.04 -2.15 -14.54
N PHE A 169 16.72 -2.80 -13.59
CA PHE A 169 16.89 -4.25 -13.63
C PHE A 169 15.64 -4.99 -13.12
N ILE A 170 15.19 -4.68 -11.92
CA ILE A 170 13.99 -5.32 -11.35
C ILE A 170 12.73 -4.98 -12.16
N THR A 171 12.62 -3.76 -12.66
CA THR A 171 11.45 -3.35 -13.42
C THR A 171 11.37 -4.01 -14.78
N GLU A 172 12.49 -4.22 -15.48
CA GLU A 172 12.52 -4.99 -16.72
C GLU A 172 12.04 -6.42 -16.47
N GLU A 173 12.64 -7.10 -15.49
CA GLU A 173 12.31 -8.50 -15.17
C GLU A 173 10.82 -8.67 -14.85
N LEU A 174 10.27 -7.81 -13.99
CA LEU A 174 8.86 -7.88 -13.61
C LEU A 174 7.93 -7.45 -14.75
N TRP A 175 8.33 -6.48 -15.57
CA TRP A 175 7.50 -6.00 -16.67
C TRP A 175 7.30 -7.07 -17.75
N GLN A 176 8.30 -7.90 -18.00
CA GLN A 176 8.20 -8.97 -18.99
C GLN A 176 7.04 -9.95 -18.69
N VAL A 177 6.70 -10.14 -17.41
CA VAL A 177 5.60 -11.03 -16.99
C VAL A 177 4.29 -10.29 -16.74
N VAL A 178 4.34 -9.01 -16.33
CA VAL A 178 3.14 -8.23 -15.99
C VAL A 178 2.50 -7.58 -17.23
N ALA A 179 3.30 -7.05 -18.15
CA ALA A 179 2.80 -6.31 -19.31
C ALA A 179 1.88 -7.15 -20.24
N PRO A 180 2.13 -8.45 -20.50
CA PRO A 180 1.21 -9.29 -21.25
C PRO A 180 -0.17 -9.40 -20.57
N LEU A 181 -0.22 -9.53 -19.25
CA LEU A 181 -1.48 -9.61 -18.49
C LEU A 181 -2.27 -8.30 -18.53
N ALA A 182 -1.57 -7.17 -18.59
CA ALA A 182 -2.17 -5.84 -18.76
C ALA A 182 -2.64 -5.56 -20.20
N ASN A 183 -2.33 -6.44 -21.17
CA ASN A 183 -2.41 -6.16 -22.60
C ASN A 183 -1.65 -4.87 -22.99
N ALA A 184 -0.48 -4.66 -22.37
CA ALA A 184 0.33 -3.46 -22.50
C ALA A 184 1.77 -3.72 -23.01
N LYS A 185 2.06 -4.97 -23.41
CA LYS A 185 3.37 -5.32 -23.96
C LYS A 185 3.47 -4.84 -25.41
N THR A 186 3.90 -3.60 -25.60
CA THR A 186 4.02 -2.94 -26.91
C THR A 186 5.43 -3.01 -27.49
N ALA A 187 6.41 -3.53 -26.76
CA ALA A 187 7.82 -3.59 -27.14
C ALA A 187 8.51 -4.82 -26.50
N ASP A 188 9.72 -5.13 -26.98
CA ASP A 188 10.52 -6.25 -26.45
C ASP A 188 11.15 -5.92 -25.07
N SER A 189 11.32 -4.65 -24.77
CA SER A 189 11.85 -4.15 -23.50
C SER A 189 11.03 -2.98 -22.98
N ILE A 190 10.86 -2.89 -21.67
CA ILE A 190 10.20 -1.75 -21.01
C ILE A 190 10.87 -0.41 -21.36
N MET A 191 12.18 -0.43 -21.66
CA MET A 191 12.96 0.74 -22.06
C MET A 191 12.42 1.40 -23.35
N LEU A 192 11.75 0.64 -24.21
CA LEU A 192 11.17 1.12 -25.46
C LEU A 192 9.67 1.45 -25.31
N ALA A 193 9.07 1.12 -24.18
CA ALA A 193 7.67 1.45 -23.90
C ALA A 193 7.51 2.96 -23.63
N ALA A 194 6.36 3.52 -24.02
CA ALA A 194 6.05 4.92 -23.76
C ALA A 194 6.05 5.21 -22.25
N TYR A 195 6.67 6.30 -21.83
CA TYR A 195 6.64 6.73 -20.44
C TYR A 195 5.22 7.16 -20.05
N PRO A 196 4.72 6.81 -18.84
CA PRO A 196 3.36 7.14 -18.41
C PRO A 196 3.11 8.64 -18.39
N GLN A 197 1.89 9.02 -18.75
CA GLN A 197 1.42 10.40 -18.73
C GLN A 197 0.12 10.49 -17.95
N ALA A 198 0.05 11.46 -17.04
CA ALA A 198 -1.11 11.66 -16.17
C ALA A 198 -2.34 12.11 -16.98
N ASP A 199 -3.48 11.53 -16.64
CA ASP A 199 -4.81 11.89 -17.13
C ASP A 199 -5.69 12.31 -15.95
N LYS A 200 -5.84 13.61 -15.76
CA LYS A 200 -6.58 14.19 -14.63
C LYS A 200 -8.06 13.82 -14.63
N GLU A 201 -8.64 13.45 -15.78
CA GLU A 201 -10.05 13.03 -15.88
C GLU A 201 -10.33 11.72 -15.14
N LYS A 202 -9.29 10.93 -14.89
CA LYS A 202 -9.39 9.69 -14.09
C LYS A 202 -9.43 9.91 -12.58
N ILE A 203 -9.32 11.16 -12.11
CA ILE A 203 -9.37 11.48 -10.70
C ILE A 203 -10.84 11.69 -10.28
N VAL A 204 -11.37 10.75 -9.51
CA VAL A 204 -12.76 10.74 -9.04
C VAL A 204 -12.80 11.15 -7.57
N GLN A 205 -13.18 12.38 -7.27
CA GLN A 205 -13.12 12.93 -5.90
C GLN A 205 -13.93 12.12 -4.89
N THR A 206 -15.11 11.63 -5.25
CA THR A 206 -15.93 10.81 -4.36
C THR A 206 -15.26 9.50 -3.94
N ALA A 207 -14.35 8.96 -4.75
CA ALA A 207 -13.56 7.79 -4.39
C ALA A 207 -12.50 8.14 -3.32
N PHE A 208 -11.90 9.31 -3.40
CA PHE A 208 -10.98 9.82 -2.38
C PHE A 208 -11.69 10.05 -1.04
N ASP A 209 -12.89 10.67 -1.08
CA ASP A 209 -13.69 10.92 0.12
C ASP A 209 -14.08 9.61 0.83
N LYS A 210 -14.52 8.60 0.07
CA LYS A 210 -14.82 7.26 0.61
C LYS A 210 -13.57 6.58 1.18
N MET A 211 -12.45 6.73 0.52
CA MET A 211 -11.20 6.14 1.01
C MET A 211 -10.70 6.83 2.28
N ALA A 212 -10.86 8.15 2.39
CA ALA A 212 -10.57 8.90 3.61
C ALA A 212 -11.46 8.40 4.77
N ALA A 213 -12.76 8.29 4.55
CA ALA A 213 -13.70 7.77 5.55
C ALA A 213 -13.33 6.34 5.98
N LEU A 214 -12.90 5.47 5.05
CA LEU A 214 -12.44 4.13 5.39
C LEU A 214 -11.16 4.15 6.23
N LYS A 215 -10.19 5.02 5.88
CA LYS A 215 -8.94 5.17 6.65
C LYS A 215 -9.23 5.63 8.07
N ASP A 216 -10.11 6.60 8.25
CA ASP A 216 -10.53 7.11 9.57
C ASP A 216 -11.19 5.99 10.42
N LEU A 217 -12.09 5.20 9.81
CA LEU A 217 -12.71 4.07 10.50
C LEU A 217 -11.67 3.03 10.92
N VAL A 218 -10.71 2.69 10.06
CA VAL A 218 -9.63 1.75 10.36
C VAL A 218 -8.75 2.26 11.51
N GLU A 219 -8.40 3.54 11.50
CA GLU A 219 -7.60 4.16 12.54
C GLU A 219 -8.32 4.14 13.89
N GLU A 220 -9.60 4.55 13.92
CA GLU A 220 -10.38 4.57 15.15
C GLU A 220 -10.61 3.16 15.73
N VAL A 221 -10.87 2.16 14.87
CA VAL A 221 -10.97 0.76 15.33
C VAL A 221 -9.64 0.26 15.89
N ARG A 222 -8.51 0.60 15.26
CA ARG A 222 -7.17 0.23 15.77
C ARG A 222 -6.88 0.90 17.12
N LYS A 223 -7.26 2.17 17.27
CA LYS A 223 -7.14 2.93 18.52
C LYS A 223 -7.99 2.28 19.62
N LEU A 224 -9.27 2.00 19.38
CA LEU A 224 -10.15 1.27 20.30
C LEU A 224 -9.55 -0.06 20.75
N ARG A 225 -9.00 -0.85 19.81
CA ARG A 225 -8.34 -2.12 20.14
C ARG A 225 -7.13 -1.90 21.05
N GLY A 226 -6.35 -0.85 20.82
CA GLY A 226 -5.20 -0.48 21.63
C GLY A 226 -5.59 -0.05 23.04
N GLU A 227 -6.59 0.80 23.18
CA GLU A 227 -7.14 1.28 24.46
C GLU A 227 -7.69 0.14 25.32
N MET A 228 -8.33 -0.85 24.67
CA MET A 228 -8.84 -2.05 25.33
C MET A 228 -7.77 -3.11 25.61
N GLY A 229 -6.53 -2.91 25.18
CA GLY A 229 -5.47 -3.92 25.33
C GLY A 229 -5.75 -5.24 24.59
N ILE A 230 -6.54 -5.22 23.50
CA ILE A 230 -6.91 -6.43 22.77
C ILE A 230 -5.68 -6.97 22.03
N ALA A 231 -5.29 -8.19 22.38
CA ALA A 231 -4.13 -8.83 21.74
C ALA A 231 -4.31 -8.95 20.21
N PRO A 232 -3.24 -8.85 19.42
CA PRO A 232 -3.32 -8.85 17.95
C PRO A 232 -3.97 -10.10 17.34
N ASN A 233 -3.95 -11.22 18.02
CA ASN A 233 -4.54 -12.48 17.56
C ASN A 233 -6.04 -12.62 17.91
N VAL A 234 -6.56 -11.78 18.79
CA VAL A 234 -7.98 -11.80 19.18
C VAL A 234 -8.81 -11.04 18.16
N LYS A 235 -9.85 -11.68 17.65
CA LYS A 235 -10.85 -11.08 16.76
C LYS A 235 -12.11 -10.75 17.53
N ALA A 236 -12.73 -9.61 17.25
CA ALA A 236 -13.98 -9.17 17.89
C ALA A 236 -14.97 -8.66 16.82
N PRO A 237 -16.28 -8.76 17.03
CA PRO A 237 -17.24 -8.11 16.16
C PRO A 237 -17.30 -6.60 16.42
N LEU A 238 -17.51 -5.84 15.34
CA LEU A 238 -17.70 -4.40 15.36
C LEU A 238 -19.15 -4.09 15.00
N PHE A 239 -19.81 -3.27 15.83
CA PHE A 239 -21.12 -2.68 15.54
C PHE A 239 -20.92 -1.20 15.23
N VAL A 240 -21.53 -0.75 14.14
CA VAL A 240 -21.45 0.63 13.64
C VAL A 240 -22.85 1.18 13.55
N GLU A 241 -23.16 2.23 14.34
CA GLU A 241 -24.38 2.99 14.25
C GLU A 241 -24.07 4.26 13.44
N GLY A 242 -24.67 4.41 12.27
CA GLY A 242 -24.36 5.51 11.37
C GLY A 242 -25.20 5.51 10.10
N SER A 243 -24.80 6.30 9.11
CA SER A 243 -25.50 6.40 7.84
C SER A 243 -25.32 5.14 6.97
N ALA A 244 -26.32 4.86 6.14
CA ALA A 244 -26.27 3.75 5.18
C ALA A 244 -25.10 3.84 4.18
N GLU A 245 -24.54 5.02 3.99
CA GLU A 245 -23.37 5.24 3.12
C GLU A 245 -22.12 4.48 3.57
N LEU A 246 -22.02 4.18 4.86
CA LEU A 246 -20.91 3.43 5.44
C LEU A 246 -20.96 1.93 5.12
N GLU A 247 -22.13 1.38 4.76
CA GLU A 247 -22.31 -0.06 4.54
C GLU A 247 -21.29 -0.63 3.54
N GLY A 248 -21.07 0.12 2.44
CA GLY A 248 -20.09 -0.25 1.41
C GLY A 248 -18.63 -0.29 1.89
N LEU A 249 -18.30 0.36 3.02
CA LEU A 249 -16.97 0.40 3.63
C LEU A 249 -16.76 -0.73 4.62
N LEU A 250 -17.82 -1.17 5.31
CA LEU A 250 -17.72 -2.12 6.43
C LEU A 250 -17.14 -3.46 6.01
N LYS A 251 -17.38 -3.92 4.78
CA LYS A 251 -16.84 -5.19 4.27
C LYS A 251 -15.32 -5.30 4.29
N TYR A 252 -14.60 -4.17 4.30
CA TYR A 252 -13.13 -4.13 4.34
C TYR A 252 -12.57 -4.18 5.76
N LEU A 253 -13.33 -3.72 6.75
CA LEU A 253 -12.84 -3.59 8.13
C LEU A 253 -12.40 -4.92 8.75
N PRO A 254 -13.08 -6.07 8.55
CA PRO A 254 -12.63 -7.34 9.13
C PRO A 254 -11.21 -7.73 8.74
N SER A 255 -10.85 -7.53 7.48
CA SER A 255 -9.50 -7.81 6.99
C SER A 255 -8.47 -6.81 7.51
N LEU A 256 -8.80 -5.52 7.50
CA LEU A 256 -7.87 -4.43 7.82
C LEU A 256 -7.61 -4.25 9.33
N THR A 257 -8.57 -4.67 10.17
CA THR A 257 -8.53 -4.42 11.62
C THR A 257 -8.71 -5.68 12.47
N ARG A 258 -8.61 -6.86 11.84
CA ARG A 258 -8.73 -8.17 12.52
C ARG A 258 -10.03 -8.33 13.32
N LEU A 259 -11.15 -8.08 12.67
CA LEU A 259 -12.47 -8.31 13.23
C LEU A 259 -13.00 -9.68 12.77
N THR A 260 -14.01 -10.20 13.49
CA THR A 260 -14.82 -11.33 13.04
C THR A 260 -15.81 -10.88 11.97
N GLU A 261 -16.44 -9.72 12.21
CA GLU A 261 -17.41 -9.07 11.33
C GLU A 261 -17.51 -7.58 11.65
N ALA A 262 -18.07 -6.81 10.72
CA ALA A 262 -18.47 -5.41 10.93
C ALA A 262 -19.91 -5.24 10.42
N LYS A 263 -20.81 -4.77 11.27
CA LYS A 263 -22.24 -4.64 10.97
C LYS A 263 -22.73 -3.21 11.18
N LEU A 264 -23.49 -2.70 10.22
CA LEU A 264 -24.29 -1.50 10.40
C LEU A 264 -25.54 -1.86 11.23
N VAL A 265 -25.84 -1.05 12.22
CA VAL A 265 -26.99 -1.22 13.10
C VAL A 265 -27.72 0.09 13.30
N ASP A 266 -29.03 0.05 13.53
CA ASP A 266 -29.81 1.27 13.82
C ASP A 266 -29.51 1.84 15.21
N ASN A 267 -29.21 0.96 16.16
CA ASN A 267 -28.79 1.31 17.52
C ASN A 267 -27.71 0.32 18.00
N LEU A 268 -26.72 0.82 18.72
CA LEU A 268 -25.70 -0.02 19.30
C LEU A 268 -26.32 -0.99 20.31
N PRO A 269 -25.86 -2.27 20.37
CA PRO A 269 -26.29 -3.21 21.39
C PRO A 269 -26.01 -2.68 22.79
N GLU A 270 -26.92 -2.96 23.74
CA GLU A 270 -26.64 -2.66 25.15
C GLU A 270 -25.49 -3.55 25.64
N ALA A 271 -24.40 -2.95 26.06
CA ALA A 271 -23.26 -3.64 26.67
C ALA A 271 -22.60 -2.68 27.66
N GLU A 272 -22.76 -2.99 28.97
CA GLU A 272 -22.32 -2.13 30.07
C GLU A 272 -20.81 -1.84 30.06
N ASP A 273 -19.98 -2.72 29.48
CA ASP A 273 -18.51 -2.65 29.52
C ASP A 273 -17.87 -2.47 28.11
N ALA A 274 -18.66 -2.20 27.05
CA ALA A 274 -18.12 -2.04 25.71
C ALA A 274 -17.81 -0.56 25.41
N PRO A 275 -16.55 -0.21 25.07
CA PRO A 275 -16.21 1.15 24.71
C PRO A 275 -16.84 1.55 23.40
N VAL A 276 -17.28 2.79 23.34
CA VAL A 276 -17.86 3.41 22.15
C VAL A 276 -16.96 4.56 21.71
N ALA A 277 -16.52 4.53 20.46
CA ALA A 277 -15.87 5.66 19.82
C ALA A 277 -16.78 6.36 18.83
N VAL A 278 -16.46 7.59 18.49
CA VAL A 278 -17.20 8.39 17.49
C VAL A 278 -16.25 8.74 16.36
N CYS A 279 -16.62 8.40 15.12
CA CYS A 279 -15.83 8.65 13.93
C CYS A 279 -16.76 9.08 12.78
N ASN A 280 -16.53 10.24 12.19
CA ASN A 280 -17.30 10.77 11.05
C ASN A 280 -18.84 10.75 11.26
N GLY A 281 -19.30 11.05 12.48
CA GLY A 281 -20.72 11.02 12.85
C GLY A 281 -21.29 9.64 13.09
N ALA A 282 -20.50 8.57 12.96
CA ALA A 282 -20.87 7.22 13.33
C ALA A 282 -20.38 6.86 14.74
N ARG A 283 -21.11 5.97 15.43
CA ARG A 283 -20.72 5.40 16.72
C ARG A 283 -20.22 3.98 16.49
N LEU A 284 -19.02 3.67 16.99
CA LEU A 284 -18.33 2.41 16.80
C LEU A 284 -18.25 1.68 18.14
N MET A 285 -18.67 0.42 18.21
CA MET A 285 -18.57 -0.40 19.41
C MET A 285 -17.93 -1.75 19.10
N LEU A 286 -16.81 -2.06 19.78
CA LEU A 286 -16.22 -3.39 19.78
C LEU A 286 -16.82 -4.22 20.92
N LYS A 287 -17.43 -5.35 20.57
CA LYS A 287 -17.93 -6.29 21.59
C LYS A 287 -16.88 -7.35 21.85
N VAL A 288 -16.18 -7.21 22.97
CA VAL A 288 -15.19 -8.18 23.44
C VAL A 288 -15.74 -8.84 24.70
N GLU A 289 -15.74 -10.17 24.72
CA GLU A 289 -15.94 -10.90 25.98
C GLU A 289 -14.64 -10.82 26.78
N ILE A 290 -14.58 -9.88 27.73
CA ILE A 290 -13.44 -9.74 28.62
C ILE A 290 -13.54 -10.84 29.68
N ASP A 291 -12.55 -11.73 29.72
CA ASP A 291 -12.36 -12.60 30.86
C ASP A 291 -11.94 -11.76 32.07
N LYS A 292 -12.94 -11.35 32.86
CA LYS A 292 -12.75 -10.48 34.04
C LYS A 292 -11.77 -11.10 35.06
N ALA A 293 -11.66 -12.43 35.12
CA ALA A 293 -10.73 -13.11 36.00
C ALA A 293 -9.29 -13.00 35.53
N ALA A 294 -9.05 -13.17 34.22
CA ALA A 294 -7.74 -13.03 33.63
C ALA A 294 -7.24 -11.57 33.66
N GLU A 295 -8.12 -10.61 33.41
CA GLU A 295 -7.79 -9.18 33.44
C GLU A 295 -7.51 -8.66 34.86
N THR A 296 -8.29 -9.11 35.86
CA THR A 296 -8.02 -8.80 37.27
C THR A 296 -6.69 -9.38 37.72
N ALA A 297 -6.35 -10.60 37.28
CA ALA A 297 -5.06 -11.22 37.59
C ALA A 297 -3.87 -10.48 36.91
N ARG A 298 -4.09 -9.90 35.72
CA ARG A 298 -3.10 -9.06 35.03
C ARG A 298 -2.86 -7.75 35.77
N LEU A 299 -3.93 -7.03 36.07
CA LEU A 299 -3.85 -5.73 36.79
C LEU A 299 -3.28 -5.88 38.19
N SER A 300 -3.54 -6.98 38.89
CA SER A 300 -2.95 -7.28 40.22
C SER A 300 -1.45 -7.62 40.17
N LYS A 301 -0.88 -7.92 38.99
CA LYS A 301 0.56 -8.13 38.80
C LYS A 301 1.29 -6.84 38.37
N GLU A 302 0.57 -5.86 37.83
CA GLU A 302 1.12 -4.56 37.43
C GLU A 302 1.01 -3.51 38.56
N ALA A 303 0.19 -3.76 39.59
CA ALA A 303 0.10 -2.97 40.82
C ALA A 303 1.08 -3.47 41.89
#